data_ed11fa23322e39eb7a303270f8b13d77
#
_entry.id   ed11fa23322e39eb7a303270f8b13d77
#
_cell.length_a   1.000
_cell.length_b   1.000
_cell.length_c   1.000
_cell.angle_alpha   90.00
_cell.angle_beta   90.00
_cell.angle_gamma   90.00
#
_symmetry.space_group_name_H-M   'P 1'
#
loop_
_entity.id
_entity.type
_entity.pdbx_description
1 polymer ?
#
loop_
_entity_poly.entity_id
_entity_poly.type
_entity_poly.pdbx_seq_one_letter_code
_entity_poly.pdbx_strand_id
1 'polypeptide(L)'
;MRRYIIILLAVAMNNVAFSQKDANYNKIKRSYTVNSDGTIDYNYRKELKVISLRSFFSVYGETFIVYNPEFQKLKINESYTIRKDGSKVQTPANAFVEQLPSTCTNCQRYNGIREMVVVHTALEYDATIVLDYTITSTTADFSEVIDWVENAPVDSYEVSVTLPQGKKLYYDMQNSTAKPTVKGNTYTWNMKKLKQSAAEYYAPSQRELYPVLYLSTKSMSDEVPMDSQLNEYNSLINSLKVAGDKMKTAVAIRNYVANYINHNNIPLALVNNKVSTSVQTLSSGCGTTMDKAVLVRDMLIEAGFEASLNIPTTIRKSPNGDFATSDESNVMVSVVIDGKTYDMSPISTAEPVQCLKEKRISHFSNSTLELADTNIRVQTQIQVSNTKAKDVETLKLNVLDAENEYYSFGIPQCGINILPEYLTSKRSTPVVCGKTNESYSFNILLPENVKYIGQPVDIKYEKPFGSIEIKIFQKEDTLVVVRKLTINDEQISVKDYKAFRQMMIDWKNPNYTNIIFKYAK
;
A
#
# COMPACT_ATOMS: atom_id res chain seq x y z
N MET A 1 -14.07 -32.04 53.78
CA MET A 1 -14.32 -30.87 52.93
C MET A 1 -13.09 -29.97 52.99
N ARG A 2 -12.18 -30.10 52.04
CA ARG A 2 -11.00 -29.22 51.90
C ARG A 2 -11.23 -28.29 50.75
N ARG A 3 -11.34 -27.00 51.04
CA ARG A 3 -11.42 -25.91 50.04
C ARG A 3 -10.01 -25.67 49.47
N TYR A 4 -9.81 -25.91 48.20
CA TYR A 4 -8.63 -25.44 47.48
C TYR A 4 -8.89 -24.04 46.96
N ILE A 5 -8.17 -23.07 47.51
CA ILE A 5 -8.08 -21.71 47.00
C ILE A 5 -7.02 -21.76 45.90
N ILE A 6 -7.43 -21.65 44.65
CA ILE A 6 -6.52 -21.43 43.52
C ILE A 6 -6.24 -19.95 43.47
N ILE A 7 -5.06 -19.55 43.94
CA ILE A 7 -4.52 -18.21 43.72
C ILE A 7 -3.98 -18.18 42.30
N LEU A 8 -4.73 -17.55 41.39
CA LEU A 8 -4.22 -17.19 40.07
C LEU A 8 -3.25 -16.03 40.24
N LEU A 9 -1.96 -16.34 40.30
CA LEU A 9 -0.90 -15.33 40.12
C LEU A 9 -0.94 -14.88 38.66
N ALA A 10 -1.62 -13.77 38.38
CA ALA A 10 -1.45 -13.03 37.15
C ALA A 10 -0.07 -12.37 37.19
N VAL A 11 0.93 -13.08 36.69
CA VAL A 11 2.22 -12.49 36.34
C VAL A 11 1.93 -11.53 35.18
N ALA A 12 1.79 -10.26 35.49
CA ALA A 12 1.88 -9.19 34.53
C ALA A 12 3.31 -9.21 33.97
N MET A 13 3.54 -10.04 32.95
CA MET A 13 4.71 -9.88 32.09
C MET A 13 4.56 -8.55 31.39
N ASN A 14 5.15 -7.51 31.99
CA ASN A 14 5.53 -6.33 31.27
C ASN A 14 6.51 -6.80 30.18
N ASN A 15 5.98 -7.22 29.05
CA ASN A 15 6.73 -7.31 27.82
C ASN A 15 7.10 -5.88 27.42
N VAL A 16 8.14 -5.35 28.05
CA VAL A 16 9.01 -4.41 27.39
C VAL A 16 9.63 -5.23 26.28
N ALA A 17 8.97 -5.25 25.14
CA ALA A 17 9.57 -5.71 23.91
C ALA A 17 10.72 -4.73 23.63
N PHE A 18 11.89 -5.00 24.20
CA PHE A 18 13.13 -4.60 23.60
C PHE A 18 13.07 -5.27 22.23
N SER A 19 12.84 -4.49 21.19
CA SER A 19 13.05 -4.92 19.82
C SER A 19 14.49 -5.38 19.75
N GLN A 20 14.71 -6.67 19.99
CA GLN A 20 16.02 -7.26 19.85
C GLN A 20 16.38 -7.07 18.38
N LYS A 21 17.47 -6.37 18.12
CA LYS A 21 17.92 -6.15 16.75
C LYS A 21 18.24 -7.52 16.15
N ASP A 22 17.56 -7.90 15.09
CA ASP A 22 17.83 -9.15 14.39
C ASP A 22 19.11 -9.05 13.56
N ALA A 23 19.39 -7.86 13.00
CA ALA A 23 20.55 -7.59 12.16
C ALA A 23 20.95 -6.10 12.22
N ASN A 24 22.11 -5.77 11.65
CA ASN A 24 22.60 -4.41 11.47
C ASN A 24 23.41 -4.32 10.18
N TYR A 25 23.09 -3.38 9.31
CA TYR A 25 23.95 -3.07 8.18
C TYR A 25 25.12 -2.20 8.66
N ASN A 26 26.32 -2.77 8.72
CA ASN A 26 27.53 -2.01 9.01
C ASN A 26 27.79 -1.01 7.88
N LYS A 27 27.54 -1.42 6.63
CA LYS A 27 27.70 -0.57 5.45
C LYS A 27 26.78 -0.98 4.32
N ILE A 28 26.22 0.04 3.65
CA ILE A 28 25.60 -0.08 2.34
C ILE A 28 26.26 0.93 1.41
N LYS A 29 26.58 0.51 0.20
CA LYS A 29 27.08 1.37 -0.86
C LYS A 29 26.31 1.08 -2.14
N ARG A 30 25.78 2.13 -2.76
CA ARG A 30 25.18 2.13 -4.10
C ARG A 30 25.96 3.09 -4.98
N SER A 31 26.50 2.60 -6.08
CA SER A 31 27.25 3.42 -7.02
C SER A 31 26.67 3.28 -8.41
N TYR A 32 26.38 4.39 -9.03
CA TYR A 32 25.88 4.47 -10.40
C TYR A 32 26.91 5.14 -11.27
N THR A 33 27.27 4.54 -12.38
CA THR A 33 28.16 5.12 -13.39
C THR A 33 27.41 5.15 -14.72
N VAL A 34 27.10 6.35 -15.20
CA VAL A 34 26.57 6.55 -16.54
C VAL A 34 27.75 6.65 -17.48
N ASN A 35 27.90 5.67 -18.36
CA ASN A 35 29.05 5.60 -19.29
C ASN A 35 28.80 6.47 -20.53
N SER A 36 29.88 6.82 -21.23
CA SER A 36 29.82 7.62 -22.47
C SER A 36 29.16 6.90 -23.64
N ASP A 37 29.13 5.56 -23.61
CA ASP A 37 28.44 4.71 -24.60
C ASP A 37 26.94 4.53 -24.32
N GLY A 38 26.42 5.18 -23.26
CA GLY A 38 25.01 5.12 -22.87
C GLY A 38 24.68 3.97 -21.92
N THR A 39 25.63 3.11 -21.57
CA THR A 39 25.41 2.06 -20.57
C THR A 39 25.42 2.65 -19.16
N ILE A 40 24.74 1.98 -18.23
CA ILE A 40 24.69 2.37 -16.82
C ILE A 40 25.15 1.17 -15.98
N ASP A 41 26.22 1.36 -15.21
CA ASP A 41 26.66 0.38 -14.22
C ASP A 41 26.09 0.74 -12.85
N TYR A 42 25.28 -0.14 -12.29
CA TYR A 42 24.83 -0.10 -10.92
C TYR A 42 25.61 -1.10 -10.09
N ASN A 43 26.47 -0.63 -9.19
CA ASN A 43 27.15 -1.47 -8.22
C ASN A 43 26.50 -1.32 -6.84
N TYR A 44 26.21 -2.46 -6.22
CA TYR A 44 25.69 -2.55 -4.87
C TYR A 44 26.61 -3.38 -4.00
N ARG A 45 26.98 -2.83 -2.82
CA ARG A 45 27.72 -3.53 -1.79
C ARG A 45 27.03 -3.41 -0.45
N LYS A 46 26.85 -4.54 0.25
CA LYS A 46 26.39 -4.56 1.64
C LYS A 46 27.34 -5.34 2.54
N GLU A 47 27.44 -4.88 3.78
CA GLU A 47 28.06 -5.57 4.90
C GLU A 47 27.02 -5.65 6.01
N LEU A 48 26.40 -6.82 6.18
CA LEU A 48 25.26 -7.05 7.06
C LEU A 48 25.65 -7.98 8.20
N LYS A 49 25.69 -7.47 9.43
CA LYS A 49 25.89 -8.26 10.64
C LYS A 49 24.57 -8.90 11.05
N VAL A 50 24.56 -10.23 11.23
CA VAL A 50 23.42 -11.00 11.73
C VAL A 50 23.58 -11.21 13.23
N ILE A 51 22.50 -10.97 14.01
CA ILE A 51 22.59 -10.86 15.48
C ILE A 51 21.71 -11.91 16.16
N SER A 52 20.62 -12.33 15.55
CA SER A 52 19.69 -13.30 16.12
C SER A 52 19.54 -14.54 15.25
N LEU A 53 19.09 -15.64 15.83
CA LEU A 53 18.77 -16.86 15.08
C LEU A 53 17.69 -16.60 14.01
N ARG A 54 16.73 -15.72 14.30
CA ARG A 54 15.68 -15.33 13.36
C ARG A 54 16.26 -14.72 12.08
N SER A 55 17.40 -14.02 12.17
CA SER A 55 18.05 -13.42 11.01
C SER A 55 18.69 -14.42 10.06
N PHE A 56 18.90 -15.69 10.47
CA PHE A 56 19.49 -16.72 9.61
C PHE A 56 18.46 -17.32 8.62
N PHE A 57 17.19 -17.35 9.00
CA PHE A 57 16.14 -18.05 8.26
C PHE A 57 15.15 -17.15 7.54
N SER A 58 15.19 -15.84 7.80
CA SER A 58 14.21 -14.92 7.25
C SER A 58 14.84 -13.99 6.19
N VAL A 59 14.47 -12.74 6.23
CA VAL A 59 14.82 -11.68 5.27
C VAL A 59 16.32 -11.51 5.01
N TYR A 60 17.20 -12.02 5.89
CA TYR A 60 18.64 -11.77 5.80
C TYR A 60 19.48 -12.98 5.35
N GLY A 61 18.94 -14.19 5.43
CA GLY A 61 19.65 -15.41 5.01
C GLY A 61 19.81 -15.53 3.49
N GLU A 62 19.04 -14.77 2.74
CA GLU A 62 19.05 -14.76 1.29
C GLU A 62 19.07 -13.32 0.74
N THR A 63 19.55 -13.15 -0.48
CA THR A 63 19.44 -11.89 -1.21
C THR A 63 18.90 -12.16 -2.60
N PHE A 64 17.84 -11.45 -2.95
CA PHE A 64 17.16 -11.56 -4.23
C PHE A 64 17.57 -10.39 -5.12
N ILE A 65 18.13 -10.69 -6.30
CA ILE A 65 18.60 -9.69 -7.27
C ILE A 65 17.83 -9.91 -8.56
N VAL A 66 16.83 -9.04 -8.81
CA VAL A 66 16.01 -9.13 -10.01
C VAL A 66 16.65 -8.30 -11.13
N TYR A 67 16.71 -8.86 -12.33
CA TYR A 67 17.25 -8.21 -13.52
C TYR A 67 16.63 -8.79 -14.78
N ASN A 68 16.69 -8.05 -15.89
CA ASN A 68 16.19 -8.51 -17.18
C ASN A 68 17.36 -8.72 -18.14
N PRO A 69 17.73 -10.00 -18.47
CA PRO A 69 18.83 -10.32 -19.36
C PRO A 69 18.73 -9.75 -20.78
N GLU A 70 17.53 -9.31 -21.20
CA GLU A 70 17.33 -8.68 -22.51
C GLU A 70 18.15 -7.39 -22.67
N PHE A 71 18.35 -6.64 -21.58
CA PHE A 71 19.07 -5.37 -21.60
C PHE A 71 19.94 -5.14 -20.36
N GLN A 72 20.01 -6.12 -19.45
CA GLN A 72 20.82 -6.05 -18.22
C GLN A 72 21.72 -7.28 -18.10
N LYS A 73 22.91 -7.08 -17.54
CA LYS A 73 23.87 -8.13 -17.22
C LYS A 73 24.24 -8.05 -15.75
N LEU A 74 23.96 -9.12 -15.00
CA LEU A 74 24.38 -9.27 -13.62
C LEU A 74 25.77 -9.89 -13.51
N LYS A 75 26.60 -9.35 -12.62
CA LYS A 75 27.88 -9.92 -12.21
C LYS A 75 27.98 -9.87 -10.68
N ILE A 76 28.16 -11.00 -10.04
CA ILE A 76 28.54 -11.07 -8.64
C ILE A 76 30.06 -10.82 -8.55
N ASN A 77 30.47 -9.77 -7.84
CA ASN A 77 31.88 -9.40 -7.67
C ASN A 77 32.46 -10.12 -6.45
N GLU A 78 31.75 -10.09 -5.31
CA GLU A 78 32.14 -10.76 -4.07
C GLU A 78 30.90 -11.28 -3.33
N SER A 79 30.98 -12.47 -2.76
CA SER A 79 29.99 -13.00 -1.83
C SER A 79 30.66 -13.94 -0.83
N TYR A 80 30.67 -13.56 0.44
CA TYR A 80 31.24 -14.36 1.53
C TYR A 80 30.67 -13.96 2.88
N THR A 81 30.87 -14.83 3.86
CA THR A 81 30.53 -14.56 5.27
C THR A 81 31.81 -14.43 6.09
N ILE A 82 31.93 -13.37 6.88
CA ILE A 82 32.93 -13.23 7.92
C ILE A 82 32.35 -13.81 9.20
N ARG A 83 32.95 -14.87 9.73
CA ARG A 83 32.53 -15.47 10.99
C ARG A 83 32.93 -14.60 12.20
N LYS A 84 32.43 -14.96 13.37
CA LYS A 84 32.75 -14.25 14.62
C LYS A 84 34.24 -14.26 14.96
N ASP A 85 34.93 -15.32 14.58
CA ASP A 85 36.40 -15.44 14.74
C ASP A 85 37.22 -14.66 13.69
N GLY A 86 36.55 -13.98 12.74
CA GLY A 86 37.15 -13.23 11.65
C GLY A 86 37.48 -14.06 10.41
N SER A 87 37.28 -15.38 10.43
CA SER A 87 37.50 -16.24 9.25
C SER A 87 36.48 -15.94 8.15
N LYS A 88 36.93 -16.02 6.89
CA LYS A 88 36.09 -15.77 5.71
C LYS A 88 35.67 -17.09 5.07
N VAL A 89 34.40 -17.26 4.84
CA VAL A 89 33.82 -18.41 4.14
C VAL A 89 33.18 -17.91 2.86
N GLN A 90 33.73 -18.31 1.71
CA GLN A 90 33.19 -17.96 0.40
C GLN A 90 31.83 -18.60 0.19
N THR A 91 30.93 -17.88 -0.45
CA THR A 91 29.64 -18.42 -0.88
C THR A 91 29.90 -19.47 -1.97
N PRO A 92 29.49 -20.74 -1.77
CA PRO A 92 29.75 -21.80 -2.75
C PRO A 92 28.91 -21.61 -4.02
N ALA A 93 29.37 -22.16 -5.13
CA ALA A 93 28.72 -21.96 -6.44
C ALA A 93 27.25 -22.41 -6.48
N ASN A 94 26.89 -23.46 -5.74
CA ASN A 94 25.52 -23.96 -5.65
C ASN A 94 24.58 -23.11 -4.77
N ALA A 95 25.10 -22.07 -4.13
CA ALA A 95 24.30 -21.10 -3.38
C ALA A 95 23.85 -19.89 -4.21
N PHE A 96 24.17 -19.88 -5.50
CA PHE A 96 23.66 -18.92 -6.48
C PHE A 96 22.62 -19.64 -7.34
N VAL A 97 21.36 -19.29 -7.15
CA VAL A 97 20.24 -19.94 -7.84
C VAL A 97 19.52 -18.91 -8.68
N GLU A 98 19.50 -19.12 -10.00
CA GLU A 98 18.74 -18.26 -10.88
C GLU A 98 17.35 -18.85 -11.15
N GLN A 99 16.32 -18.06 -10.97
CA GLN A 99 14.92 -18.47 -11.10
C GLN A 99 14.06 -17.38 -11.74
N LEU A 100 12.80 -17.72 -12.05
CA LEU A 100 11.78 -16.75 -12.41
C LEU A 100 11.26 -16.07 -11.14
N PRO A 101 11.21 -14.71 -11.09
CA PRO A 101 10.59 -14.01 -9.96
C PRO A 101 9.12 -14.41 -9.78
N SER A 102 8.67 -14.55 -8.54
CA SER A 102 7.26 -14.89 -8.25
C SER A 102 6.27 -13.89 -8.85
N THR A 103 6.64 -12.62 -8.96
CA THR A 103 5.84 -11.56 -9.60
C THR A 103 5.65 -11.75 -11.11
N CYS A 104 6.43 -12.64 -11.75
CA CYS A 104 6.39 -12.91 -13.19
C CYS A 104 5.66 -14.21 -13.56
N THR A 105 5.32 -15.08 -12.58
CA THR A 105 4.86 -16.45 -12.82
C THR A 105 3.57 -16.59 -13.62
N ASN A 106 2.69 -15.59 -13.57
CA ASN A 106 1.38 -15.63 -14.21
C ASN A 106 1.33 -14.88 -15.55
N CYS A 107 2.50 -14.60 -16.16
CA CYS A 107 2.57 -13.85 -17.40
C CYS A 107 3.75 -14.32 -18.26
N GLN A 108 3.44 -15.05 -19.33
CA GLN A 108 4.47 -15.56 -20.24
C GLN A 108 5.37 -14.45 -20.81
N ARG A 109 4.85 -13.26 -20.97
CA ARG A 109 5.55 -12.09 -21.48
C ARG A 109 6.75 -11.67 -20.61
N TYR A 110 6.70 -11.95 -19.31
CA TYR A 110 7.76 -11.62 -18.36
C TYR A 110 8.65 -12.80 -18.00
N ASN A 111 8.49 -13.94 -18.69
CA ASN A 111 9.32 -15.13 -18.47
C ASN A 111 10.81 -14.93 -18.80
N GLY A 112 11.19 -13.83 -19.44
CA GLY A 112 12.58 -13.42 -19.67
C GLY A 112 13.28 -12.83 -18.44
N ILE A 113 12.52 -12.27 -17.49
CA ILE A 113 13.07 -11.68 -16.27
C ILE A 113 13.65 -12.77 -15.37
N ARG A 114 14.76 -12.49 -14.72
CA ARG A 114 15.47 -13.41 -13.83
C ARG A 114 15.62 -12.82 -12.44
N GLU A 115 15.62 -13.70 -11.46
CA GLU A 115 15.95 -13.42 -10.07
C GLU A 115 17.12 -14.30 -9.64
N MET A 116 18.25 -13.69 -9.34
CA MET A 116 19.39 -14.37 -8.73
C MET A 116 19.17 -14.40 -7.22
N VAL A 117 18.97 -15.59 -6.67
CA VAL A 117 18.92 -15.82 -5.23
C VAL A 117 20.33 -16.16 -4.77
N VAL A 118 20.88 -15.33 -3.89
CA VAL A 118 22.18 -15.57 -3.24
C VAL A 118 21.90 -16.10 -1.83
N VAL A 119 22.09 -17.38 -1.62
CA VAL A 119 21.92 -18.02 -0.31
C VAL A 119 23.20 -17.83 0.51
N HIS A 120 23.12 -17.06 1.60
CA HIS A 120 24.26 -16.81 2.45
C HIS A 120 24.54 -18.00 3.36
N THR A 121 25.76 -18.50 3.31
CA THR A 121 26.20 -19.72 4.04
C THR A 121 27.04 -19.37 5.26
N ALA A 122 27.29 -20.35 6.12
CA ALA A 122 28.12 -20.21 7.33
C ALA A 122 27.63 -19.12 8.30
N LEU A 123 26.31 -18.93 8.38
CA LEU A 123 25.70 -17.95 9.28
C LEU A 123 25.78 -18.44 10.72
N GLU A 124 26.23 -17.56 11.59
CA GLU A 124 26.27 -17.76 13.05
C GLU A 124 26.03 -16.41 13.74
N TYR A 125 25.85 -16.42 15.05
CA TYR A 125 25.71 -15.18 15.82
C TYR A 125 26.94 -14.29 15.63
N ASP A 126 26.71 -13.01 15.35
CA ASP A 126 27.74 -11.99 15.07
C ASP A 126 28.48 -12.14 13.76
N ALA A 127 28.12 -13.09 12.89
CA ALA A 127 28.69 -13.17 11.54
C ALA A 127 28.28 -11.94 10.69
N THR A 128 29.13 -11.62 9.71
CA THR A 128 28.86 -10.52 8.77
C THR A 128 28.80 -11.05 7.33
N ILE A 129 27.67 -10.89 6.70
CA ILE A 129 27.46 -11.16 5.27
C ILE A 129 28.04 -10.02 4.46
N VAL A 130 28.88 -10.34 3.49
CA VAL A 130 29.40 -9.39 2.50
C VAL A 130 28.92 -9.83 1.13
N LEU A 131 28.24 -8.93 0.44
CA LEU A 131 27.80 -9.14 -0.95
C LEU A 131 28.10 -7.87 -1.75
N ASP A 132 28.72 -8.07 -2.90
CA ASP A 132 29.02 -7.03 -3.89
C ASP A 132 28.64 -7.54 -5.27
N TYR A 133 27.82 -6.78 -6.01
CA TYR A 133 27.44 -7.12 -7.37
C TYR A 133 27.31 -5.88 -8.25
N THR A 134 27.37 -6.09 -9.55
CA THR A 134 27.16 -5.04 -10.56
C THR A 134 26.09 -5.50 -11.54
N ILE A 135 25.13 -4.60 -11.85
CA ILE A 135 24.21 -4.73 -12.97
C ILE A 135 24.60 -3.66 -14.00
N THR A 136 24.96 -4.09 -15.20
CA THR A 136 25.19 -3.21 -16.34
C THR A 136 23.94 -3.20 -17.21
N SER A 137 23.35 -2.03 -17.44
CA SER A 137 22.13 -1.83 -18.23
C SER A 137 22.42 -1.04 -19.51
N THR A 138 21.73 -1.37 -20.60
CA THR A 138 21.80 -0.63 -21.88
C THR A 138 20.65 0.36 -22.05
N THR A 139 20.18 0.97 -20.97
CA THR A 139 19.11 1.97 -20.98
C THR A 139 19.65 3.36 -21.26
N ALA A 140 18.94 4.15 -22.07
CA ALA A 140 19.39 5.48 -22.47
C ALA A 140 19.36 6.54 -21.37
N ASP A 141 18.50 6.38 -20.37
CA ASP A 141 18.19 7.38 -19.36
C ASP A 141 18.36 6.85 -17.95
N PHE A 142 19.07 7.62 -17.14
CA PHE A 142 19.21 7.35 -15.72
C PHE A 142 18.14 8.09 -14.93
N SER A 143 17.34 7.34 -14.19
CA SER A 143 16.36 7.87 -13.23
C SER A 143 16.22 6.87 -12.09
N GLU A 144 16.41 7.32 -10.85
CA GLU A 144 16.40 6.48 -9.67
C GLU A 144 15.71 7.17 -8.49
N VAL A 145 15.04 6.37 -7.67
CA VAL A 145 14.50 6.79 -6.38
C VAL A 145 15.11 5.90 -5.29
N ILE A 146 15.84 6.50 -4.38
CA ILE A 146 16.57 5.79 -3.35
C ILE A 146 15.99 6.11 -1.99
N ASP A 147 15.34 5.14 -1.39
CA ASP A 147 14.84 5.21 -0.02
C ASP A 147 16.02 4.95 0.94
N TRP A 148 16.27 5.90 1.86
CA TRP A 148 17.35 5.80 2.86
C TRP A 148 16.83 5.12 4.14
N VAL A 149 16.20 3.98 3.96
CA VAL A 149 15.65 3.17 5.05
C VAL A 149 15.73 1.70 4.67
N GLU A 150 16.09 0.87 5.63
CA GLU A 150 16.19 -0.59 5.45
C GLU A 150 15.39 -1.29 6.56
N ASN A 151 15.22 -2.60 6.43
CA ASN A 151 14.57 -3.44 7.43
C ASN A 151 15.39 -3.70 8.70
N ALA A 152 16.66 -3.21 8.72
CA ALA A 152 17.52 -3.18 9.88
C ALA A 152 18.23 -1.82 9.97
N PRO A 153 18.78 -1.42 11.13
CA PRO A 153 19.58 -0.20 11.25
C PRO A 153 20.79 -0.21 10.33
N VAL A 154 21.21 0.97 9.86
CA VAL A 154 22.37 1.12 8.97
C VAL A 154 23.38 2.08 9.60
N ASP A 155 24.60 1.62 9.84
CA ASP A 155 25.67 2.46 10.42
C ASP A 155 26.22 3.46 9.42
N SER A 156 26.42 3.03 8.16
CA SER A 156 26.92 3.87 7.07
C SER A 156 26.25 3.52 5.75
N TYR A 157 25.62 4.53 5.13
CA TYR A 157 24.99 4.40 3.82
C TYR A 157 25.59 5.44 2.87
N GLU A 158 26.16 4.98 1.75
CA GLU A 158 26.74 5.81 0.71
C GLU A 158 25.99 5.62 -0.61
N VAL A 159 25.66 6.72 -1.28
CA VAL A 159 25.15 6.73 -2.66
C VAL A 159 26.06 7.62 -3.49
N SER A 160 26.54 7.12 -4.62
CA SER A 160 27.35 7.91 -5.55
C SER A 160 26.84 7.79 -6.99
N VAL A 161 26.91 8.90 -7.73
CA VAL A 161 26.56 8.96 -9.15
C VAL A 161 27.72 9.63 -9.89
N THR A 162 28.26 8.92 -10.86
CA THR A 162 29.30 9.43 -11.77
C THR A 162 28.71 9.59 -13.16
N LEU A 163 28.87 10.77 -13.74
CA LEU A 163 28.33 11.11 -15.07
C LEU A 163 29.46 11.30 -16.08
N PRO A 164 29.26 11.06 -17.38
CA PRO A 164 30.16 11.49 -18.41
C PRO A 164 30.23 13.01 -18.49
N GLN A 165 31.30 13.52 -19.07
CA GLN A 165 31.53 14.96 -19.22
C GLN A 165 30.37 15.62 -19.98
N GLY A 166 29.85 16.75 -19.47
CA GLY A 166 28.79 17.53 -20.09
C GLY A 166 27.36 17.11 -19.73
N LYS A 167 27.15 15.90 -19.14
CA LYS A 167 25.81 15.54 -18.61
C LYS A 167 25.57 16.18 -17.25
N LYS A 168 24.31 16.57 -17.00
CA LYS A 168 23.86 17.13 -15.72
C LYS A 168 23.09 16.10 -14.93
N LEU A 169 23.28 16.11 -13.61
CA LEU A 169 22.45 15.35 -12.67
C LEU A 169 21.41 16.28 -12.04
N TYR A 170 20.16 15.95 -12.20
CA TYR A 170 19.06 16.56 -11.44
C TYR A 170 18.82 15.70 -10.20
N TYR A 171 18.72 16.32 -9.02
CA TYR A 171 18.51 15.61 -7.77
C TYR A 171 17.73 16.43 -6.77
N ASP A 172 16.95 15.74 -5.95
CA ASP A 172 16.23 16.30 -4.81
C ASP A 172 16.29 15.33 -3.63
N MET A 173 16.47 15.87 -2.43
CA MET A 173 16.49 15.09 -1.18
C MET A 173 15.29 15.47 -0.33
N GLN A 174 14.31 14.59 -0.26
CA GLN A 174 13.12 14.76 0.59
C GLN A 174 13.40 14.25 2.01
N ASN A 175 12.77 14.87 3.02
CA ASN A 175 12.87 14.52 4.45
C ASN A 175 14.31 14.54 5.01
N SER A 176 15.23 15.24 4.34
CA SER A 176 16.61 15.44 4.81
C SER A 176 17.22 16.69 4.19
N THR A 177 18.19 17.28 4.87
CA THR A 177 18.98 18.41 4.38
C THR A 177 20.35 17.98 3.83
N ALA A 178 20.60 16.67 3.69
CA ALA A 178 21.85 16.14 3.19
C ALA A 178 22.10 16.59 1.75
N LYS A 179 23.30 17.12 1.51
CA LYS A 179 23.79 17.56 0.19
C LYS A 179 24.91 16.65 -0.29
N PRO A 180 25.08 16.49 -1.61
CA PRO A 180 26.20 15.71 -2.11
C PRO A 180 27.55 16.45 -1.93
N THR A 181 28.60 15.67 -1.71
CA THR A 181 29.97 16.10 -2.00
C THR A 181 30.23 15.88 -3.48
N VAL A 182 30.63 16.90 -4.20
CA VAL A 182 30.91 16.82 -5.65
C VAL A 182 32.43 16.87 -5.87
N LYS A 183 32.94 15.84 -6.57
CA LYS A 183 34.36 15.77 -7.00
C LYS A 183 34.38 15.42 -8.49
N GLY A 184 34.78 16.38 -9.31
CA GLY A 184 34.68 16.24 -10.78
C GLY A 184 33.21 15.99 -11.18
N ASN A 185 32.97 14.88 -11.87
CA ASN A 185 31.64 14.46 -12.34
C ASN A 185 30.94 13.48 -11.38
N THR A 186 31.48 13.28 -10.17
CA THR A 186 30.92 12.36 -9.17
C THR A 186 30.24 13.11 -8.05
N TYR A 187 28.98 12.80 -7.82
CA TYR A 187 28.14 13.26 -6.71
C TYR A 187 28.06 12.16 -5.66
N THR A 188 28.35 12.46 -4.40
CA THR A 188 28.33 11.46 -3.31
C THR A 188 27.54 11.96 -2.11
N TRP A 189 26.53 11.22 -1.70
CA TRP A 189 25.78 11.42 -0.46
C TRP A 189 26.20 10.36 0.55
N ASN A 190 26.34 10.77 1.81
CA ASN A 190 26.65 9.87 2.93
C ASN A 190 25.69 10.13 4.08
N MET A 191 25.07 9.09 4.57
CA MET A 191 24.24 9.12 5.78
C MET A 191 24.74 8.07 6.77
N LYS A 192 24.58 8.35 8.07
CA LYS A 192 25.06 7.47 9.14
C LYS A 192 23.98 7.26 10.20
N LYS A 193 24.03 6.11 10.87
CA LYS A 193 23.15 5.76 11.99
C LYS A 193 21.66 5.87 11.64
N LEU A 194 21.30 5.35 10.47
CA LEU A 194 19.91 5.28 10.04
C LEU A 194 19.15 4.25 10.87
N LYS A 195 17.93 4.60 11.26
CA LYS A 195 17.03 3.68 11.94
C LYS A 195 16.41 2.72 10.94
N GLN A 196 16.03 1.54 11.40
CA GLN A 196 15.21 0.61 10.61
C GLN A 196 13.82 1.18 10.32
N SER A 197 13.19 0.68 9.27
CA SER A 197 11.80 0.99 8.95
C SER A 197 10.85 0.58 10.08
N ALA A 198 9.82 1.38 10.34
CA ALA A 198 8.74 1.00 11.22
C ALA A 198 7.75 0.09 10.48
N ALA A 199 7.49 -1.09 11.04
CA ALA A 199 6.48 -2.03 10.55
C ALA A 199 5.19 -1.86 11.36
N GLU A 200 4.46 -0.78 11.12
CA GLU A 200 3.21 -0.46 11.81
C GLU A 200 2.06 -0.38 10.81
N TYR A 201 0.92 -1.04 11.11
CA TYR A 201 -0.27 -0.93 10.26
C TYR A 201 -0.77 0.52 10.23
N TYR A 202 -1.31 0.92 9.08
CA TYR A 202 -1.82 2.29 8.86
C TYR A 202 -0.75 3.38 9.07
N ALA A 203 0.53 3.06 8.93
CA ALA A 203 1.58 4.07 8.91
C ALA A 203 1.53 4.86 7.60
N PRO A 204 1.99 6.11 7.58
CA PRO A 204 2.30 6.81 6.33
C PRO A 204 3.28 6.00 5.49
N SER A 205 3.35 6.30 4.21
CA SER A 205 4.32 5.65 3.32
C SER A 205 5.75 5.85 3.83
N GLN A 206 6.64 4.92 3.54
CA GLN A 206 8.05 5.06 3.94
C GLN A 206 8.67 6.35 3.40
N ARG A 207 8.25 6.78 2.21
CA ARG A 207 8.72 8.02 1.57
C ARG A 207 8.23 9.30 2.22
N GLU A 208 7.16 9.25 3.02
CA GLU A 208 6.74 10.37 3.87
C GLU A 208 7.54 10.44 5.18
N LEU A 209 8.01 9.29 5.68
CA LEU A 209 8.64 9.18 7.00
C LEU A 209 10.17 9.28 6.97
N TYR A 210 10.80 8.79 5.91
CA TYR A 210 12.25 8.63 5.82
C TYR A 210 12.85 9.47 4.69
N PRO A 211 14.17 9.73 4.72
CA PRO A 211 14.83 10.42 3.64
C PRO A 211 14.72 9.67 2.32
N VAL A 212 14.46 10.40 1.24
CA VAL A 212 14.37 9.87 -0.13
C VAL A 212 15.19 10.74 -1.05
N LEU A 213 16.07 10.11 -1.81
CA LEU A 213 16.86 10.77 -2.84
C LEU A 213 16.30 10.45 -4.23
N TYR A 214 15.88 11.48 -4.92
CA TYR A 214 15.43 11.41 -6.31
C TYR A 214 16.56 11.85 -7.22
N LEU A 215 16.82 11.09 -8.26
CA LEU A 215 17.89 11.30 -9.21
C LEU A 215 17.37 11.18 -10.63
N SER A 216 17.84 12.04 -11.55
CA SER A 216 17.52 11.94 -12.97
C SER A 216 18.61 12.62 -13.82
N THR A 217 18.81 12.13 -15.04
CA THR A 217 19.56 12.83 -16.10
C THR A 217 18.66 13.58 -17.06
N LYS A 218 17.32 13.45 -16.92
CA LYS A 218 16.31 14.20 -17.68
C LYS A 218 15.78 15.37 -16.87
N SER A 219 15.58 16.51 -17.49
CA SER A 219 14.96 17.68 -16.85
C SER A 219 13.46 17.48 -16.62
N MET A 220 12.71 17.25 -17.67
CA MET A 220 11.27 16.92 -17.66
C MET A 220 11.02 15.91 -18.76
N SER A 221 10.12 14.94 -18.54
CA SER A 221 9.82 13.93 -19.55
C SER A 221 8.65 14.38 -20.42
N ASP A 222 8.74 14.05 -21.69
CA ASP A 222 7.66 14.21 -22.66
C ASP A 222 6.56 13.15 -22.42
N GLU A 223 5.39 13.33 -23.03
CA GLU A 223 4.21 12.49 -22.87
C GLU A 223 4.46 11.01 -23.18
N VAL A 224 3.76 10.14 -22.47
CA VAL A 224 3.70 8.71 -22.80
C VAL A 224 2.90 8.57 -24.11
N PRO A 225 3.48 7.98 -25.19
CA PRO A 225 2.78 7.81 -26.44
C PRO A 225 1.50 6.98 -26.26
N MET A 226 0.41 7.41 -26.88
CA MET A 226 -0.86 6.70 -26.91
C MET A 226 -1.02 6.06 -28.28
N ASP A 227 -1.06 4.73 -28.33
CA ASP A 227 -1.48 4.00 -29.51
C ASP A 227 -2.68 3.12 -29.12
N SER A 228 -3.88 3.48 -29.62
CA SER A 228 -5.10 2.75 -29.36
C SER A 228 -5.61 2.10 -30.65
N GLN A 229 -5.33 0.82 -30.86
CA GLN A 229 -5.94 0.01 -31.91
C GLN A 229 -6.72 -1.14 -31.27
N LEU A 230 -7.92 -0.83 -30.73
CA LEU A 230 -8.77 -1.81 -30.07
C LEU A 230 -9.89 -2.35 -30.97
N ASN A 231 -9.89 -2.06 -32.26
CA ASN A 231 -10.95 -2.45 -33.20
C ASN A 231 -11.29 -3.95 -33.16
N GLU A 232 -10.29 -4.80 -32.95
CA GLU A 232 -10.49 -6.27 -32.86
C GLU A 232 -11.27 -6.69 -31.62
N TYR A 233 -11.35 -5.82 -30.59
CA TYR A 233 -12.00 -6.07 -29.30
C TYR A 233 -13.34 -5.35 -29.14
N ASN A 234 -13.89 -4.78 -30.21
CA ASN A 234 -15.15 -4.05 -30.19
C ASN A 234 -16.33 -4.88 -29.67
N SER A 235 -16.38 -6.17 -29.98
CA SER A 235 -17.42 -7.07 -29.46
C SER A 235 -17.36 -7.22 -27.95
N LEU A 236 -16.16 -7.34 -27.38
CA LEU A 236 -15.93 -7.38 -25.96
C LEU A 236 -16.37 -6.07 -25.30
N ILE A 237 -15.90 -4.93 -25.83
CA ILE A 237 -16.22 -3.60 -25.27
C ILE A 237 -17.74 -3.37 -25.32
N ASN A 238 -18.39 -3.72 -26.43
CA ASN A 238 -19.84 -3.60 -26.56
C ASN A 238 -20.60 -4.50 -25.56
N SER A 239 -20.08 -5.69 -25.23
CA SER A 239 -20.68 -6.57 -24.24
C SER A 239 -20.65 -6.02 -22.80
N LEU A 240 -19.73 -5.10 -22.53
CA LEU A 240 -19.59 -4.42 -21.24
C LEU A 240 -20.46 -3.17 -21.12
N LYS A 241 -21.06 -2.69 -22.22
CA LYS A 241 -21.94 -1.50 -22.21
C LYS A 241 -23.28 -1.83 -21.54
N VAL A 242 -23.66 -0.98 -20.61
CA VAL A 242 -24.98 -1.03 -19.94
C VAL A 242 -25.86 0.06 -20.53
N ALA A 243 -26.94 -0.34 -21.18
CA ALA A 243 -27.85 0.58 -21.88
C ALA A 243 -28.40 1.64 -20.90
N GLY A 244 -28.25 2.91 -21.26
CA GLY A 244 -28.75 4.05 -20.47
C GLY A 244 -27.97 4.36 -19.18
N ASP A 245 -26.91 3.62 -18.85
CA ASP A 245 -26.14 3.85 -17.62
C ASP A 245 -24.64 3.93 -17.88
N LYS A 246 -24.15 5.15 -18.08
CA LYS A 246 -22.74 5.43 -18.36
C LYS A 246 -21.83 5.03 -17.21
N MET A 247 -22.25 5.27 -15.95
CA MET A 247 -21.45 4.91 -14.78
C MET A 247 -21.26 3.40 -14.67
N LYS A 248 -22.35 2.62 -14.82
CA LYS A 248 -22.23 1.16 -14.82
C LYS A 248 -21.37 0.65 -15.96
N THR A 249 -21.43 1.26 -17.15
CA THR A 249 -20.55 0.92 -18.27
C THR A 249 -19.08 1.16 -17.91
N ALA A 250 -18.74 2.33 -17.39
CA ALA A 250 -17.36 2.63 -17.00
C ALA A 250 -16.84 1.69 -15.90
N VAL A 251 -17.67 1.42 -14.90
CA VAL A 251 -17.35 0.46 -13.82
C VAL A 251 -17.20 -0.97 -14.37
N ALA A 252 -18.03 -1.41 -15.33
CA ALA A 252 -17.92 -2.73 -15.94
C ALA A 252 -16.60 -2.89 -16.69
N ILE A 253 -16.18 -1.88 -17.46
CA ILE A 253 -14.87 -1.88 -18.16
C ILE A 253 -13.72 -1.96 -17.15
N ARG A 254 -13.70 -1.10 -16.11
CA ARG A 254 -12.71 -1.16 -15.06
C ARG A 254 -12.66 -2.53 -14.38
N ASN A 255 -13.82 -3.07 -14.02
CA ASN A 255 -13.91 -4.35 -13.34
C ASN A 255 -13.43 -5.50 -14.22
N TYR A 256 -13.72 -5.45 -15.51
CA TYR A 256 -13.19 -6.43 -16.46
C TYR A 256 -11.65 -6.44 -16.40
N VAL A 257 -11.00 -5.30 -16.59
CA VAL A 257 -9.54 -5.23 -16.58
C VAL A 257 -8.96 -5.60 -15.21
N ALA A 258 -9.58 -5.12 -14.11
CA ALA A 258 -9.10 -5.43 -12.77
C ALA A 258 -9.13 -6.93 -12.45
N ASN A 259 -10.20 -7.65 -12.89
CA ASN A 259 -10.44 -9.04 -12.51
C ASN A 259 -9.90 -10.08 -13.52
N TYR A 260 -9.87 -9.75 -14.81
CA TYR A 260 -9.52 -10.73 -15.86
C TYR A 260 -8.13 -10.54 -16.47
N ILE A 261 -7.50 -9.39 -16.26
CA ILE A 261 -6.11 -9.17 -16.63
C ILE A 261 -5.24 -9.34 -15.37
N ASN A 262 -4.35 -10.32 -15.39
CA ASN A 262 -3.45 -10.56 -14.25
C ASN A 262 -2.58 -9.33 -13.98
N HIS A 263 -2.50 -8.93 -12.72
CA HIS A 263 -1.62 -7.83 -12.32
C HIS A 263 -0.24 -8.37 -11.95
N ASN A 264 0.77 -7.85 -12.64
CA ASN A 264 2.18 -8.13 -12.34
C ASN A 264 2.80 -6.87 -11.72
N ASN A 265 3.16 -6.95 -10.45
CA ASN A 265 3.83 -5.86 -9.73
C ASN A 265 5.32 -5.82 -10.13
N ILE A 266 5.59 -5.39 -11.36
CA ILE A 266 6.92 -5.30 -11.94
C ILE A 266 7.23 -3.81 -12.16
N PRO A 267 8.34 -3.27 -11.61
CA PRO A 267 8.77 -1.92 -11.90
C PRO A 267 9.04 -1.73 -13.40
N LEU A 268 8.65 -0.60 -13.97
CA LEU A 268 8.87 -0.31 -15.39
C LEU A 268 10.36 -0.35 -15.78
N ALA A 269 11.27 -0.07 -14.84
CA ALA A 269 12.71 -0.23 -15.06
C ALA A 269 13.12 -1.65 -15.49
N LEU A 270 12.38 -2.70 -15.05
CA LEU A 270 12.65 -4.09 -15.45
C LEU A 270 12.08 -4.45 -16.84
N VAL A 271 11.34 -3.56 -17.45
CA VAL A 271 10.84 -3.68 -18.84
C VAL A 271 11.36 -2.54 -19.70
N ASN A 272 12.52 -1.98 -19.32
CA ASN A 272 13.18 -0.86 -20.01
C ASN A 272 12.30 0.37 -20.19
N ASN A 273 11.45 0.66 -19.18
CA ASN A 273 10.47 1.75 -19.16
C ASN A 273 9.45 1.72 -20.32
N LYS A 274 9.24 0.54 -20.92
CA LYS A 274 8.27 0.35 -22.01
C LYS A 274 6.90 -0.02 -21.45
N VAL A 275 5.90 0.78 -21.77
CA VAL A 275 4.50 0.47 -21.51
C VAL A 275 3.94 -0.32 -22.68
N SER A 276 3.12 -1.32 -22.37
CA SER A 276 2.49 -2.16 -23.39
C SER A 276 1.33 -1.48 -24.06
N THR A 277 1.08 -1.83 -25.33
CA THR A 277 -0.18 -1.44 -25.98
C THR A 277 -1.36 -2.19 -25.33
N SER A 278 -2.56 -1.62 -25.46
CA SER A 278 -3.79 -2.26 -24.97
C SER A 278 -4.03 -3.62 -25.63
N VAL A 279 -3.71 -3.78 -26.93
CA VAL A 279 -3.78 -5.06 -27.64
C VAL A 279 -2.83 -6.09 -27.06
N GLN A 280 -1.58 -5.71 -26.77
CA GLN A 280 -0.60 -6.61 -26.13
C GLN A 280 -1.05 -7.03 -24.73
N THR A 281 -1.64 -6.11 -23.96
CA THR A 281 -2.12 -6.39 -22.61
C THR A 281 -3.33 -7.34 -22.64
N LEU A 282 -4.28 -7.12 -23.55
CA LEU A 282 -5.44 -8.02 -23.74
C LEU A 282 -5.02 -9.41 -24.21
N SER A 283 -4.18 -9.48 -25.24
CA SER A 283 -3.76 -10.76 -25.83
C SER A 283 -2.92 -11.61 -24.87
N SER A 284 -2.09 -10.97 -24.04
CA SER A 284 -1.30 -11.69 -23.02
C SER A 284 -2.09 -12.01 -21.74
N GLY A 285 -3.23 -11.34 -21.50
CA GLY A 285 -4.03 -11.49 -20.29
C GLY A 285 -3.33 -11.01 -19.02
N CYS A 286 -2.28 -10.18 -19.14
CA CYS A 286 -1.47 -9.73 -18.00
C CYS A 286 -0.75 -8.41 -18.29
N GLY A 287 -0.37 -7.69 -17.23
CA GLY A 287 0.35 -6.43 -17.37
C GLY A 287 0.71 -5.78 -16.05
N THR A 288 1.58 -4.78 -16.12
CA THR A 288 1.91 -3.90 -14.99
C THR A 288 0.73 -2.99 -14.64
N THR A 289 0.83 -2.24 -13.56
CA THR A 289 -0.19 -1.22 -13.21
C THR A 289 -0.40 -0.24 -14.36
N MET A 290 0.69 0.22 -14.99
CA MET A 290 0.63 1.15 -16.12
C MET A 290 -0.03 0.52 -17.35
N ASP A 291 0.32 -0.73 -17.71
CA ASP A 291 -0.29 -1.45 -18.84
C ASP A 291 -1.81 -1.58 -18.65
N LYS A 292 -2.24 -1.93 -17.43
CA LYS A 292 -3.67 -2.03 -17.09
C LYS A 292 -4.37 -0.68 -17.12
N ALA A 293 -3.69 0.39 -16.68
CA ALA A 293 -4.25 1.75 -16.74
C ALA A 293 -4.45 2.21 -18.20
N VAL A 294 -3.46 1.98 -19.05
CA VAL A 294 -3.57 2.25 -20.49
C VAL A 294 -4.73 1.48 -21.10
N LEU A 295 -4.87 0.19 -20.77
CA LEU A 295 -5.97 -0.63 -21.28
C LEU A 295 -7.34 -0.12 -20.83
N VAL A 296 -7.53 0.23 -19.54
CA VAL A 296 -8.80 0.79 -19.05
C VAL A 296 -9.13 2.09 -19.78
N ARG A 297 -8.16 3.01 -19.91
CA ARG A 297 -8.34 4.28 -20.61
C ARG A 297 -8.79 4.04 -22.06
N ASP A 298 -8.09 3.18 -22.80
CA ASP A 298 -8.36 2.96 -24.21
C ASP A 298 -9.71 2.27 -24.43
N MET A 299 -10.08 1.30 -23.59
CA MET A 299 -11.41 0.69 -23.63
C MET A 299 -12.53 1.69 -23.31
N LEU A 300 -12.30 2.65 -22.41
CA LEU A 300 -13.25 3.71 -22.12
C LEU A 300 -13.40 4.67 -23.31
N ILE A 301 -12.30 5.04 -23.95
CA ILE A 301 -12.31 5.89 -25.16
C ILE A 301 -13.08 5.19 -26.27
N GLU A 302 -12.80 3.92 -26.53
CA GLU A 302 -13.51 3.12 -27.54
C GLU A 302 -15.01 2.94 -27.21
N ALA A 303 -15.36 2.90 -25.92
CA ALA A 303 -16.75 2.89 -25.47
C ALA A 303 -17.47 4.24 -25.65
N GLY A 304 -16.75 5.33 -26.00
CA GLY A 304 -17.28 6.65 -26.24
C GLY A 304 -17.14 7.64 -25.07
N PHE A 305 -16.27 7.37 -24.10
CA PHE A 305 -15.98 8.27 -22.99
C PHE A 305 -14.77 9.15 -23.28
N GLU A 306 -14.75 10.33 -22.68
CA GLU A 306 -13.51 11.09 -22.49
C GLU A 306 -12.78 10.48 -21.29
N ALA A 307 -11.57 9.92 -21.52
CA ALA A 307 -10.77 9.30 -20.48
C ALA A 307 -9.29 9.64 -20.63
N SER A 308 -8.57 9.67 -19.49
CA SER A 308 -7.15 10.00 -19.43
C SER A 308 -6.45 9.24 -18.29
N LEU A 309 -5.12 9.12 -18.38
CA LEU A 309 -4.32 8.62 -17.27
C LEU A 309 -4.12 9.72 -16.23
N ASN A 310 -4.28 9.37 -14.98
CA ASN A 310 -3.96 10.21 -13.84
C ASN A 310 -2.71 9.63 -13.15
N ILE A 311 -1.53 10.10 -13.58
CA ILE A 311 -0.25 9.66 -13.02
C ILE A 311 0.19 10.71 -12.00
N PRO A 312 0.27 10.36 -10.71
CA PRO A 312 0.78 11.28 -9.70
C PRO A 312 2.20 11.73 -10.07
N THR A 313 2.36 13.01 -10.34
CA THR A 313 3.62 13.59 -10.78
C THR A 313 4.01 14.74 -9.87
N THR A 314 5.26 14.76 -9.43
CA THR A 314 5.81 15.82 -8.59
C THR A 314 6.93 16.54 -9.33
N ILE A 315 6.85 17.87 -9.44
CA ILE A 315 7.95 18.70 -9.91
C ILE A 315 8.89 18.95 -8.74
N ARG A 316 10.14 18.57 -8.92
CA ARG A 316 11.21 18.67 -7.92
C ARG A 316 12.19 19.74 -8.29
N LYS A 317 12.65 20.46 -7.27
CA LYS A 317 13.64 21.52 -7.39
C LYS A 317 15.04 20.97 -7.24
N SER A 318 15.86 21.11 -8.25
CA SER A 318 17.27 20.73 -8.21
C SER A 318 18.17 21.95 -8.48
N PRO A 319 19.39 22.00 -7.94
CA PRO A 319 20.35 23.05 -8.26
C PRO A 319 20.66 23.18 -9.76
N ASN A 320 20.46 22.11 -10.52
CA ASN A 320 20.72 22.07 -11.97
C ASN A 320 19.48 22.33 -12.84
N GLY A 321 18.34 22.67 -12.24
CA GLY A 321 17.05 22.90 -12.89
C GLY A 321 15.97 21.95 -12.38
N ASP A 322 14.73 22.26 -12.70
CA ASP A 322 13.58 21.45 -12.28
C ASP A 322 13.52 20.15 -13.07
N PHE A 323 13.01 19.08 -12.42
CA PHE A 323 12.74 17.79 -13.04
C PHE A 323 11.46 17.18 -12.48
N ALA A 324 10.85 16.30 -13.26
CA ALA A 324 9.62 15.61 -12.86
C ALA A 324 9.91 14.20 -12.38
N THR A 325 9.19 13.77 -11.34
CA THR A 325 9.14 12.37 -10.91
C THR A 325 7.70 11.91 -10.90
N SER A 326 7.45 10.74 -11.48
CA SER A 326 6.11 10.15 -11.55
C SER A 326 6.03 8.94 -10.62
N ASP A 327 4.87 8.78 -10.00
CA ASP A 327 4.55 7.58 -9.21
C ASP A 327 3.66 6.66 -10.04
N GLU A 328 4.28 5.80 -10.82
CA GLU A 328 3.61 4.86 -11.72
C GLU A 328 2.90 3.73 -10.99
N SER A 329 3.21 3.51 -9.72
CA SER A 329 2.53 2.51 -8.89
C SER A 329 1.13 2.94 -8.45
N ASN A 330 0.89 4.26 -8.42
CA ASN A 330 -0.38 4.87 -8.01
C ASN A 330 -1.14 5.52 -9.18
N VAL A 331 -0.93 5.03 -10.40
CA VAL A 331 -1.67 5.51 -11.57
C VAL A 331 -3.15 5.16 -11.46
N MET A 332 -4.00 6.15 -11.73
CA MET A 332 -5.45 6.01 -11.80
C MET A 332 -5.92 6.31 -13.24
N VAL A 333 -7.15 5.94 -13.55
CA VAL A 333 -7.78 6.33 -14.81
C VAL A 333 -8.90 7.31 -14.51
N SER A 334 -8.82 8.49 -15.11
CA SER A 334 -9.86 9.51 -15.02
C SER A 334 -10.83 9.36 -16.19
N VAL A 335 -12.13 9.39 -15.91
CA VAL A 335 -13.21 9.34 -16.91
C VAL A 335 -14.21 10.46 -16.65
N VAL A 336 -14.69 11.10 -17.71
CA VAL A 336 -15.73 12.14 -17.63
C VAL A 336 -17.10 11.54 -17.89
N ILE A 337 -18.00 11.67 -16.91
CA ILE A 337 -19.39 11.21 -16.98
C ILE A 337 -20.30 12.36 -16.59
N ASP A 338 -21.18 12.77 -17.51
CA ASP A 338 -22.13 13.87 -17.32
C ASP A 338 -21.50 15.15 -16.76
N GLY A 339 -20.33 15.50 -17.30
CA GLY A 339 -19.56 16.70 -16.95
C GLY A 339 -18.79 16.62 -15.63
N LYS A 340 -18.81 15.47 -14.95
CA LYS A 340 -18.01 15.22 -13.74
C LYS A 340 -16.88 14.26 -14.02
N THR A 341 -15.72 14.50 -13.43
CA THR A 341 -14.55 13.63 -13.53
C THR A 341 -14.54 12.62 -12.38
N TYR A 342 -14.30 11.37 -12.72
CA TYR A 342 -14.18 10.27 -11.75
C TYR A 342 -12.85 9.57 -11.94
N ASP A 343 -12.15 9.28 -10.84
CA ASP A 343 -10.96 8.43 -10.83
C ASP A 343 -11.30 7.00 -10.43
N MET A 344 -10.65 6.05 -11.08
CA MET A 344 -10.79 4.63 -10.78
C MET A 344 -9.46 3.90 -10.85
N SER A 345 -9.27 2.94 -9.94
CA SER A 345 -8.08 2.09 -9.91
C SER A 345 -8.12 1.07 -11.06
N PRO A 346 -7.05 0.90 -11.84
CA PRO A 346 -7.00 -0.11 -12.91
C PRO A 346 -6.76 -1.53 -12.40
N ILE A 347 -6.37 -1.69 -11.13
CA ILE A 347 -5.92 -2.96 -10.57
C ILE A 347 -6.83 -3.51 -9.46
N SER A 348 -7.76 -2.70 -8.93
CA SER A 348 -8.60 -3.08 -7.80
C SER A 348 -10.06 -2.70 -8.00
N THR A 349 -10.97 -3.64 -7.72
CA THR A 349 -12.42 -3.38 -7.66
C THR A 349 -12.88 -3.00 -6.25
N ALA A 350 -12.05 -3.22 -5.23
CA ALA A 350 -12.34 -2.87 -3.85
C ALA A 350 -12.27 -1.36 -3.61
N GLU A 351 -11.48 -0.65 -4.40
CA GLU A 351 -11.41 0.80 -4.33
C GLU A 351 -12.63 1.43 -5.01
N PRO A 352 -13.34 2.34 -4.33
CA PRO A 352 -14.49 3.02 -4.89
C PRO A 352 -14.08 3.91 -6.06
N VAL A 353 -14.98 4.10 -7.02
CA VAL A 353 -14.84 5.14 -8.03
C VAL A 353 -15.09 6.49 -7.36
N GLN A 354 -14.12 7.39 -7.46
CA GLN A 354 -14.11 8.65 -6.73
C GLN A 354 -14.49 9.82 -7.64
N CYS A 355 -15.51 10.58 -7.25
CA CYS A 355 -15.85 11.82 -7.93
C CYS A 355 -14.88 12.93 -7.52
N LEU A 356 -14.28 13.59 -8.48
CA LEU A 356 -13.35 14.69 -8.26
C LEU A 356 -14.05 16.04 -8.49
N LYS A 357 -13.72 17.05 -7.68
CA LYS A 357 -14.30 18.40 -7.81
C LYS A 357 -13.80 19.12 -9.04
N GLU A 358 -12.57 18.86 -9.46
CA GLU A 358 -11.93 19.51 -10.58
C GLU A 358 -11.41 18.48 -11.59
N LYS A 359 -11.53 18.82 -12.88
CA LYS A 359 -10.96 18.01 -13.97
C LYS A 359 -9.44 18.16 -13.97
N ARG A 360 -8.70 17.07 -13.90
CA ARG A 360 -7.27 17.07 -14.15
C ARG A 360 -6.99 17.18 -15.64
N ILE A 361 -6.17 18.15 -16.03
CA ILE A 361 -5.95 18.45 -17.45
C ILE A 361 -4.53 18.13 -17.91
N SER A 362 -3.56 17.84 -17.08
CA SER A 362 -2.21 17.59 -17.57
C SER A 362 -1.37 16.67 -16.72
N HIS A 363 -0.39 16.01 -17.34
CA HIS A 363 0.60 15.15 -16.71
C HIS A 363 1.48 15.85 -15.66
N PHE A 364 1.52 17.18 -15.64
CA PHE A 364 2.38 18.00 -14.78
C PHE A 364 1.61 18.95 -13.88
N SER A 365 0.32 18.72 -13.68
CA SER A 365 -0.51 19.56 -12.83
C SER A 365 -0.17 19.36 -11.35
N ASN A 366 0.22 20.43 -10.67
CA ASN A 366 0.30 20.52 -9.21
C ASN A 366 -1.07 20.75 -8.56
N SER A 367 -2.16 20.60 -9.29
CA SER A 367 -3.49 20.79 -8.74
C SER A 367 -3.83 19.67 -7.76
N THR A 368 -4.15 20.06 -6.54
CA THR A 368 -4.71 19.15 -5.55
C THR A 368 -6.18 18.94 -5.90
N LEU A 369 -6.55 17.71 -6.21
CA LEU A 369 -7.95 17.32 -6.39
C LEU A 369 -8.53 16.89 -5.05
N GLU A 370 -9.69 17.40 -4.71
CA GLU A 370 -10.42 17.01 -3.51
C GLU A 370 -11.60 16.11 -3.87
N LEU A 371 -11.90 15.15 -2.99
CA LEU A 371 -13.11 14.35 -3.12
C LEU A 371 -14.35 15.23 -2.97
N ALA A 372 -15.34 15.04 -3.83
CA ALA A 372 -16.56 15.82 -3.83
C ALA A 372 -17.45 15.54 -2.63
N ASP A 373 -17.45 14.31 -2.12
CA ASP A 373 -18.25 13.86 -0.97
C ASP A 373 -17.47 12.87 -0.10
N THR A 374 -17.31 13.22 1.18
CA THR A 374 -16.67 12.38 2.21
C THR A 374 -17.64 12.03 3.34
N ASN A 375 -18.92 12.42 3.23
CA ASN A 375 -19.93 12.21 4.26
C ASN A 375 -20.70 10.91 4.01
N ILE A 376 -20.75 10.06 5.03
CA ILE A 376 -21.55 8.83 5.03
C ILE A 376 -22.70 9.02 6.01
N ARG A 377 -23.93 8.95 5.53
CA ARG A 377 -25.15 9.04 6.35
C ARG A 377 -26.06 7.86 6.05
N VAL A 378 -26.38 7.10 7.09
CA VAL A 378 -27.31 5.98 7.01
C VAL A 378 -28.44 6.21 8.01
N GLN A 379 -29.68 6.23 7.51
CA GLN A 379 -30.89 6.28 8.33
C GLN A 379 -31.77 5.12 7.90
N THR A 380 -32.08 4.23 8.83
CA THR A 380 -32.87 3.03 8.52
C THR A 380 -33.90 2.78 9.61
N GLN A 381 -35.14 2.50 9.20
CA GLN A 381 -36.17 1.97 10.06
C GLN A 381 -36.29 0.47 9.80
N ILE A 382 -36.12 -0.33 10.86
CA ILE A 382 -36.05 -1.78 10.77
C ILE A 382 -37.14 -2.37 11.68
N GLN A 383 -37.88 -3.35 11.17
CA GLN A 383 -38.80 -4.13 11.96
C GLN A 383 -38.23 -5.52 12.23
N VAL A 384 -38.13 -5.89 13.49
CA VAL A 384 -37.77 -7.25 13.90
C VAL A 384 -39.03 -8.13 13.78
N SER A 385 -38.97 -9.19 12.97
CA SER A 385 -40.10 -10.13 12.79
C SER A 385 -39.58 -11.55 12.74
N ASN A 386 -40.31 -12.44 13.37
CA ASN A 386 -40.05 -13.89 13.32
C ASN A 386 -40.84 -14.58 12.18
N THR A 387 -41.68 -13.87 11.46
CA THR A 387 -42.54 -14.44 10.42
C THR A 387 -42.01 -14.11 9.02
N LYS A 388 -42.30 -15.02 8.08
CA LYS A 388 -42.03 -14.87 6.65
C LYS A 388 -42.68 -13.57 6.15
N ALA A 389 -41.88 -12.50 6.12
CA ALA A 389 -42.39 -11.20 5.71
C ALA A 389 -42.51 -11.11 4.20
N LYS A 390 -43.62 -10.57 3.75
CA LYS A 390 -43.76 -9.94 2.44
C LYS A 390 -43.59 -8.43 2.66
N ASP A 391 -42.68 -7.82 1.91
CA ASP A 391 -42.63 -6.37 1.63
C ASP A 391 -42.23 -5.38 2.74
N VAL A 392 -41.52 -5.81 3.77
CA VAL A 392 -40.76 -4.91 4.66
C VAL A 392 -39.30 -5.33 4.64
N GLU A 393 -38.37 -4.43 4.73
CA GLU A 393 -36.96 -4.80 4.97
C GLU A 393 -36.90 -5.59 6.29
N THR A 394 -37.07 -6.91 6.16
CA THR A 394 -37.08 -7.81 7.31
C THR A 394 -35.66 -8.10 7.70
N LEU A 395 -35.33 -7.70 8.91
CA LEU A 395 -34.05 -8.00 9.48
C LEU A 395 -33.89 -9.51 9.64
N LYS A 396 -32.90 -10.08 8.97
CA LYS A 396 -32.52 -11.46 9.21
C LYS A 396 -31.67 -11.54 10.49
N LEU A 397 -32.32 -12.02 11.56
CA LEU A 397 -31.60 -12.24 12.81
C LEU A 397 -30.74 -13.50 12.75
N ASN A 398 -29.54 -13.41 13.31
CA ASN A 398 -28.70 -14.57 13.54
C ASN A 398 -29.17 -15.29 14.80
N VAL A 399 -29.33 -16.60 14.71
CA VAL A 399 -29.66 -17.46 15.86
C VAL A 399 -28.39 -17.59 16.71
N LEU A 400 -28.45 -17.18 17.98
CA LEU A 400 -27.38 -17.39 18.95
C LEU A 400 -27.60 -18.69 19.75
N ASP A 401 -28.84 -18.88 20.23
CA ASP A 401 -29.24 -20.03 21.00
C ASP A 401 -30.76 -20.29 20.75
N ALA A 402 -31.05 -21.31 19.95
CA ALA A 402 -32.42 -21.63 19.56
C ALA A 402 -33.26 -22.18 20.72
N GLU A 403 -32.64 -22.91 21.67
CA GLU A 403 -33.36 -23.49 22.80
C GLU A 403 -33.80 -22.43 23.79
N ASN A 404 -32.98 -21.40 24.02
CA ASN A 404 -33.26 -20.30 24.92
C ASN A 404 -33.76 -19.04 24.19
N GLU A 405 -33.99 -19.15 22.89
CA GLU A 405 -34.60 -18.11 22.06
C GLU A 405 -33.81 -16.77 22.01
N TYR A 406 -32.46 -16.87 21.99
CA TYR A 406 -31.60 -15.73 21.82
C TYR A 406 -31.22 -15.51 20.35
N TYR A 407 -31.30 -14.28 19.93
CA TYR A 407 -31.01 -13.84 18.56
C TYR A 407 -30.17 -12.59 18.55
N SER A 408 -29.41 -12.37 17.50
CA SER A 408 -28.60 -11.17 17.34
C SER A 408 -28.78 -10.52 15.98
N PHE A 409 -28.52 -9.24 15.96
CA PHE A 409 -28.41 -8.42 14.78
C PHE A 409 -27.09 -7.63 14.82
N GLY A 410 -26.27 -7.82 13.81
CA GLY A 410 -25.08 -7.00 13.60
C GLY A 410 -25.44 -5.70 12.89
N ILE A 411 -25.15 -4.56 13.50
CA ILE A 411 -25.35 -3.25 12.89
C ILE A 411 -24.44 -3.13 11.67
N PRO A 412 -24.98 -2.92 10.45
CA PRO A 412 -24.17 -2.68 9.27
C PRO A 412 -23.26 -1.46 9.46
N GLN A 413 -22.00 -1.58 9.10
CA GLN A 413 -21.03 -0.51 9.15
C GLN A 413 -20.32 -0.40 7.80
N CYS A 414 -20.17 0.81 7.34
CA CYS A 414 -19.32 1.18 6.23
C CYS A 414 -18.45 2.37 6.68
N GLY A 415 -17.60 2.91 5.83
CA GLY A 415 -16.79 4.06 6.18
C GLY A 415 -15.41 3.66 6.71
N ILE A 416 -14.97 4.20 7.86
CA ILE A 416 -13.59 4.04 8.31
C ILE A 416 -13.17 2.57 8.45
N ASN A 417 -12.12 2.19 7.73
CA ASN A 417 -11.57 0.83 7.70
C ASN A 417 -10.35 0.67 8.63
N ILE A 418 -10.42 1.22 9.83
CA ILE A 418 -9.41 1.02 10.87
C ILE A 418 -9.87 -0.08 11.81
N LEU A 419 -9.11 -1.14 11.90
CA LEU A 419 -9.40 -2.29 12.76
C LEU A 419 -8.55 -2.21 14.03
N PRO A 420 -9.17 -2.18 15.23
CA PRO A 420 -8.48 -2.00 16.51
C PRO A 420 -7.42 -3.07 16.80
N GLU A 421 -7.59 -4.28 16.31
CA GLU A 421 -6.63 -5.38 16.46
C GLU A 421 -5.28 -5.11 15.82
N TYR A 422 -5.23 -4.24 14.80
CA TYR A 422 -3.98 -3.81 14.17
C TYR A 422 -3.38 -2.55 14.82
N LEU A 423 -4.08 -1.95 15.78
CA LEU A 423 -3.59 -0.82 16.54
C LEU A 423 -2.85 -1.31 17.79
N THR A 424 -1.55 -1.40 17.73
CA THR A 424 -0.69 -1.80 18.86
C THR A 424 -0.81 -0.86 20.05
N SER A 425 -0.40 -1.29 21.25
CA SER A 425 -0.48 -0.45 22.46
C SER A 425 0.47 0.76 22.44
N LYS A 426 1.57 0.65 21.70
CA LYS A 426 2.58 1.71 21.50
C LYS A 426 2.84 1.86 20.02
N ARG A 427 3.15 3.09 19.59
CA ARG A 427 3.38 3.42 18.19
C ARG A 427 4.45 4.50 18.07
N SER A 428 5.20 4.44 16.99
CA SER A 428 6.27 5.39 16.66
C SER A 428 5.96 6.27 15.45
N THR A 429 4.95 5.89 14.63
CA THR A 429 4.52 6.65 13.45
C THR A 429 3.09 7.16 13.58
N PRO A 430 2.68 8.22 12.86
CA PRO A 430 1.28 8.62 12.75
C PRO A 430 0.39 7.50 12.20
N VAL A 431 -0.93 7.58 12.41
CA VAL A 431 -1.93 6.69 11.78
C VAL A 431 -2.56 7.42 10.62
N VAL A 432 -2.47 6.88 9.42
CA VAL A 432 -3.25 7.34 8.26
C VAL A 432 -4.64 6.76 8.36
N CYS A 433 -5.65 7.59 8.54
CA CYS A 433 -7.04 7.18 8.71
C CYS A 433 -7.99 7.83 7.70
N GLY A 434 -7.57 8.95 7.09
CA GLY A 434 -8.44 9.79 6.29
C GLY A 434 -9.46 10.56 7.12
N LYS A 435 -9.98 11.65 6.56
CA LYS A 435 -11.10 12.39 7.14
C LYS A 435 -12.38 11.63 6.90
N THR A 436 -13.26 11.56 7.91
CA THR A 436 -14.56 10.93 7.76
C THR A 436 -15.62 11.63 8.61
N ASN A 437 -16.86 11.54 8.16
CA ASN A 437 -18.02 12.00 8.89
C ASN A 437 -19.16 10.99 8.67
N GLU A 438 -19.32 10.09 9.61
CA GLU A 438 -20.27 8.97 9.55
C GLU A 438 -21.39 9.19 10.54
N SER A 439 -22.64 8.99 10.09
CA SER A 439 -23.84 9.04 10.95
C SER A 439 -24.76 7.89 10.60
N TYR A 440 -25.07 7.09 11.60
CA TYR A 440 -25.96 5.94 11.51
C TYR A 440 -27.09 6.10 12.51
N SER A 441 -28.34 5.90 12.06
CA SER A 441 -29.53 5.90 12.91
C SER A 441 -30.41 4.71 12.54
N PHE A 442 -30.67 3.85 13.51
CA PHE A 442 -31.54 2.69 13.35
C PHE A 442 -32.66 2.78 14.37
N ASN A 443 -33.90 2.70 13.90
CA ASN A 443 -35.09 2.52 14.71
C ASN A 443 -35.57 1.09 14.49
N ILE A 444 -35.44 0.24 15.49
CA ILE A 444 -35.76 -1.18 15.43
C ILE A 444 -37.07 -1.40 16.19
N LEU A 445 -38.16 -1.65 15.47
CA LEU A 445 -39.46 -1.93 16.06
C LEU A 445 -39.48 -3.36 16.62
N LEU A 446 -39.77 -3.49 17.90
CA LEU A 446 -39.80 -4.75 18.61
C LEU A 446 -41.27 -5.23 18.76
N PRO A 447 -41.62 -6.48 18.35
CA PRO A 447 -42.89 -7.10 18.70
C PRO A 447 -43.05 -7.26 20.22
N GLU A 448 -44.28 -7.38 20.71
CA GLU A 448 -44.55 -7.52 22.16
C GLU A 448 -43.81 -8.68 22.83
N ASN A 449 -43.55 -9.74 22.08
CA ASN A 449 -42.85 -10.93 22.57
C ASN A 449 -41.33 -10.86 22.39
N VAL A 450 -40.74 -9.73 21.93
CA VAL A 450 -39.30 -9.55 21.73
C VAL A 450 -38.77 -8.48 22.69
N LYS A 451 -37.70 -8.79 23.38
CA LYS A 451 -37.03 -7.86 24.30
C LYS A 451 -35.57 -7.68 23.93
N TYR A 452 -35.14 -6.44 23.93
CA TYR A 452 -33.73 -6.11 23.94
C TYR A 452 -33.15 -6.45 25.33
N ILE A 453 -32.09 -7.21 25.37
CA ILE A 453 -31.47 -7.65 26.63
C ILE A 453 -30.15 -6.94 26.99
N GLY A 454 -29.68 -6.07 26.11
CA GLY A 454 -28.50 -5.25 26.36
C GLY A 454 -28.78 -4.12 27.36
N GLN A 455 -27.73 -3.54 27.89
CA GLN A 455 -27.84 -2.34 28.71
C GLN A 455 -27.91 -1.09 27.83
N PRO A 456 -28.58 -0.02 28.28
CA PRO A 456 -28.51 1.27 27.60
C PRO A 456 -27.07 1.73 27.47
N VAL A 457 -26.71 2.29 26.32
CA VAL A 457 -25.38 2.82 26.01
C VAL A 457 -25.48 4.31 25.73
N ASP A 458 -24.64 5.10 26.36
CA ASP A 458 -24.46 6.52 26.05
C ASP A 458 -22.97 6.85 26.16
N ILE A 459 -22.27 6.77 25.03
CA ILE A 459 -20.85 7.05 24.93
C ILE A 459 -20.67 8.31 24.10
N LYS A 460 -20.00 9.28 24.68
CA LYS A 460 -19.56 10.49 23.99
C LYS A 460 -18.08 10.71 24.25
N TYR A 461 -17.33 10.85 23.19
CA TYR A 461 -15.91 11.13 23.21
C TYR A 461 -15.58 12.23 22.21
N GLU A 462 -14.87 13.25 22.65
CA GLU A 462 -14.57 14.42 21.84
C GLU A 462 -13.11 14.84 22.03
N LYS A 463 -12.40 14.97 20.93
CA LYS A 463 -11.00 15.42 20.85
C LYS A 463 -10.82 16.32 19.64
N PRO A 464 -9.77 17.16 19.58
CA PRO A 464 -9.53 18.02 18.44
C PRO A 464 -9.48 17.28 17.10
N PHE A 465 -8.93 16.07 17.07
CA PHE A 465 -8.82 15.24 15.87
C PHE A 465 -10.14 14.52 15.48
N GLY A 466 -11.15 14.48 16.34
CA GLY A 466 -12.41 13.81 16.05
C GLY A 466 -13.24 13.45 17.25
N SER A 467 -14.41 12.85 17.00
CA SER A 467 -15.38 12.49 18.03
C SER A 467 -16.15 11.22 17.68
N ILE A 468 -16.66 10.53 18.69
CA ILE A 468 -17.71 9.51 18.57
C ILE A 468 -18.87 9.82 19.49
N GLU A 469 -20.08 9.44 19.03
CA GLU A 469 -21.30 9.35 19.84
C GLU A 469 -21.93 7.99 19.55
N ILE A 470 -22.18 7.19 20.61
CA ILE A 470 -22.88 5.90 20.51
C ILE A 470 -23.99 5.90 21.54
N LYS A 471 -25.25 5.80 21.08
CA LYS A 471 -26.40 5.67 21.94
C LYS A 471 -27.22 4.44 21.53
N ILE A 472 -27.57 3.63 22.52
CA ILE A 472 -28.47 2.49 22.37
C ILE A 472 -29.45 2.55 23.54
N PHE A 473 -30.71 2.74 23.26
CA PHE A 473 -31.75 2.79 24.29
C PHE A 473 -33.10 2.38 23.73
N GLN A 474 -33.94 1.80 24.56
CA GLN A 474 -35.30 1.44 24.19
C GLN A 474 -36.27 2.55 24.61
N LYS A 475 -37.11 2.94 23.70
CA LYS A 475 -38.27 3.83 23.93
C LYS A 475 -39.52 3.12 23.48
N GLU A 476 -40.38 2.78 24.44
CA GLU A 476 -41.60 1.98 24.17
C GLU A 476 -41.24 0.66 23.45
N ASP A 477 -41.84 0.40 22.29
CA ASP A 477 -41.61 -0.75 21.44
C ASP A 477 -40.40 -0.59 20.46
N THR A 478 -39.73 0.53 20.52
CA THR A 478 -38.64 0.86 19.56
C THR A 478 -37.30 0.89 20.26
N LEU A 479 -36.35 0.08 19.78
CA LEU A 479 -34.94 0.20 20.11
C LEU A 479 -34.29 1.22 19.18
N VAL A 480 -33.74 2.28 19.76
CA VAL A 480 -33.05 3.35 19.04
C VAL A 480 -31.54 3.14 19.14
N VAL A 481 -30.87 3.10 18.00
CA VAL A 481 -29.41 3.04 17.91
C VAL A 481 -28.92 4.24 17.12
N VAL A 482 -28.09 5.07 17.74
CA VAL A 482 -27.44 6.21 17.08
C VAL A 482 -25.93 6.05 17.20
N ARG A 483 -25.24 6.17 16.09
CA ARG A 483 -23.77 6.10 16.03
C ARG A 483 -23.27 7.22 15.15
N LYS A 484 -22.34 8.02 15.66
CA LYS A 484 -21.69 9.08 14.89
C LYS A 484 -20.18 9.01 15.10
N LEU A 485 -19.45 9.16 14.02
CA LEU A 485 -17.98 9.25 14.01
C LEU A 485 -17.55 10.42 13.14
N THR A 486 -16.70 11.27 13.69
CA THR A 486 -16.05 12.33 12.93
C THR A 486 -14.54 12.22 13.12
N ILE A 487 -13.78 12.23 12.03
CA ILE A 487 -12.32 12.36 12.00
C ILE A 487 -12.00 13.62 11.18
N ASN A 488 -11.34 14.57 11.79
CA ASN A 488 -11.01 15.87 11.19
C ASN A 488 -9.68 15.88 10.44
N ASP A 489 -8.77 14.96 10.81
CA ASP A 489 -7.40 14.92 10.32
C ASP A 489 -7.18 13.69 9.43
N GLU A 490 -6.40 13.83 8.37
CA GLU A 490 -6.02 12.71 7.50
C GLU A 490 -5.07 11.74 8.22
N GLN A 491 -4.27 12.29 9.14
CA GLN A 491 -3.30 11.53 9.92
C GLN A 491 -3.42 11.90 11.40
N ILE A 492 -3.46 10.88 12.24
CA ILE A 492 -3.45 11.07 13.71
C ILE A 492 -2.01 11.04 14.20
N SER A 493 -1.60 12.07 14.89
CA SER A 493 -0.25 12.20 15.45
C SER A 493 0.07 11.11 16.47
N VAL A 494 1.34 10.79 16.65
CA VAL A 494 1.80 9.87 17.71
C VAL A 494 1.36 10.34 19.10
N LYS A 495 1.30 11.67 19.33
CA LYS A 495 0.84 12.27 20.59
C LYS A 495 -0.62 11.93 20.88
N ASP A 496 -1.48 11.95 19.87
CA ASP A 496 -2.92 11.74 19.98
C ASP A 496 -3.32 10.27 19.84
N TYR A 497 -2.37 9.42 19.44
CA TYR A 497 -2.59 8.02 19.13
C TYR A 497 -3.30 7.22 20.22
N LYS A 498 -2.90 7.40 21.50
CA LYS A 498 -3.51 6.65 22.61
C LYS A 498 -5.02 6.94 22.70
N ALA A 499 -5.39 8.20 22.54
CA ALA A 499 -6.78 8.63 22.58
C ALA A 499 -7.55 8.14 21.34
N PHE A 500 -6.94 8.22 20.16
CA PHE A 500 -7.50 7.69 18.92
C PHE A 500 -7.72 6.16 18.98
N ARG A 501 -6.73 5.42 19.47
CA ARG A 501 -6.84 3.97 19.64
C ARG A 501 -8.04 3.59 20.52
N GLN A 502 -8.21 4.28 21.66
CA GLN A 502 -9.36 4.04 22.54
C GLN A 502 -10.68 4.35 21.82
N MET A 503 -10.75 5.47 21.10
CA MET A 503 -11.92 5.83 20.31
C MET A 503 -12.28 4.76 19.28
N MET A 504 -11.29 4.17 18.59
CA MET A 504 -11.53 3.10 17.62
C MET A 504 -11.94 1.78 18.28
N ILE A 505 -11.39 1.46 19.47
CA ILE A 505 -11.82 0.31 20.26
C ILE A 505 -13.30 0.45 20.61
N ASP A 506 -13.73 1.61 21.11
CA ASP A 506 -15.12 1.84 21.47
C ASP A 506 -16.02 1.85 20.23
N TRP A 507 -15.58 2.48 19.12
CA TRP A 507 -16.32 2.52 17.86
C TRP A 507 -16.59 1.13 17.26
N LYS A 508 -15.60 0.23 17.30
CA LYS A 508 -15.68 -1.13 16.75
C LYS A 508 -16.04 -2.20 17.78
N ASN A 509 -16.38 -1.81 19.02
CA ASN A 509 -16.67 -2.75 20.10
C ASN A 509 -17.89 -3.62 19.75
N PRO A 510 -17.75 -4.96 19.76
CA PRO A 510 -18.85 -5.88 19.49
C PRO A 510 -20.09 -5.67 20.39
N ASN A 511 -19.88 -5.23 21.63
CA ASN A 511 -20.98 -4.94 22.55
C ASN A 511 -21.88 -3.77 22.10
N TYR A 512 -21.38 -2.93 21.19
CA TYR A 512 -22.11 -1.77 20.64
C TYR A 512 -22.47 -1.94 19.16
N THR A 513 -22.10 -3.05 18.57
CA THR A 513 -22.38 -3.35 17.16
C THR A 513 -23.24 -4.60 16.99
N ASN A 514 -23.31 -5.48 17.99
CA ASN A 514 -24.19 -6.65 18.01
C ASN A 514 -25.33 -6.42 19.00
N ILE A 515 -26.54 -6.29 18.48
CA ILE A 515 -27.74 -6.13 19.28
C ILE A 515 -28.33 -7.52 19.56
N ILE A 516 -28.56 -7.82 20.83
CA ILE A 516 -29.06 -9.13 21.25
C ILE A 516 -30.51 -9.00 21.73
N PHE A 517 -31.34 -9.88 21.22
CA PHE A 517 -32.75 -9.98 21.54
C PHE A 517 -33.10 -11.34 22.16
N LYS A 518 -34.11 -11.35 22.98
CA LYS A 518 -34.74 -12.57 23.49
C LYS A 518 -36.21 -12.57 23.14
N TYR A 519 -36.68 -13.67 22.60
CA TYR A 519 -38.12 -13.92 22.47
C TYR A 519 -38.67 -14.47 23.80
N ALA A 520 -39.74 -13.90 24.26
CA ALA A 520 -40.53 -14.46 25.37
C ALA A 520 -41.45 -15.53 24.82
N LYS A 521 -41.44 -16.71 25.44
CA LYS A 521 -42.43 -17.79 25.16
C LYS A 521 -43.81 -17.37 25.59
#